data_013c4d632965f983544a6ff334c756fb
#
_entry.id   013c4d632965f983544a6ff334c756fb
#
_cell.length_a   1.000
_cell.length_b   1.000
_cell.length_c   1.000
_cell.angle_alpha   90.00
_cell.angle_beta   90.00
_cell.angle_gamma   90.00
#
_symmetry.space_group_name_H-M   'P 1'
#
loop_
_entity.id
_entity.type
_entity.pdbx_description
1 polymer ?
#
loop_
_entity_poly.entity_id
_entity_poly.type
_entity_poly.pdbx_seq_one_letter_code
_entity_poly.pdbx_strand_id
1 'polypeptide(L)'
;YGDVPLLNKVGLYYFLRNYAKADIFLELSGHSQTHPPGGVIFLWVFSKIFGYNLISTSLISILFTSTVIIPIYLLAKTLYGKEVGRLSIILFLIMPNFVIFTSTSMDGPFSVFPILSTYLFFKSVSSTKKVLAICIGLCLSLGMLMTYSTVFIGLYFTIFAVLSFVFDRQQFHHVIKTLSISLISFVAFYGLLFLFTDFNPFEAVWASIKKDEAGMGTGYETIGRYLSLSTANLLAFLIGVGAPLTISWLYGTLKSIRGTWDLFPSSYLVTLVIIAFSTLYTMEVERIWIFMAPFIVIPAAKYLHERNNLADLRCVISLTVLQLLLFEVMLYTYW
;
A
#
# COMPACT_ATOMS: atom_id res chain seq x y z
N TYR A 1 -2.81 -8.07 17.41
CA TYR A 1 -2.00 -8.65 18.47
C TYR A 1 -2.82 -9.60 19.36
N GLY A 2 -4.02 -9.18 19.81
CA GLY A 2 -4.90 -9.99 20.65
C GLY A 2 -5.33 -11.35 20.08
N ASP A 3 -5.27 -11.55 18.78
CA ASP A 3 -5.70 -12.80 18.12
C ASP A 3 -4.58 -13.85 17.98
N VAL A 4 -3.34 -13.50 18.32
CA VAL A 4 -2.20 -14.46 18.31
C VAL A 4 -2.41 -15.65 19.24
N PRO A 5 -2.97 -15.51 20.47
CA PRO A 5 -3.31 -16.65 21.33
C PRO A 5 -4.30 -17.63 20.71
N LEU A 6 -5.29 -17.14 19.95
CA LEU A 6 -6.23 -18.00 19.24
C LEU A 6 -5.48 -18.89 18.23
N LEU A 7 -4.61 -18.29 17.40
CA LEU A 7 -3.80 -19.03 16.45
C LEU A 7 -2.85 -20.03 17.12
N ASN A 8 -2.30 -19.68 18.29
CA ASN A 8 -1.50 -20.62 19.10
C ASN A 8 -2.31 -21.83 19.56
N LYS A 9 -3.57 -21.61 19.96
CA LYS A 9 -4.48 -22.65 20.48
C LYS A 9 -4.90 -23.63 19.39
N VAL A 10 -5.29 -23.12 18.21
CA VAL A 10 -5.91 -23.95 17.18
C VAL A 10 -4.88 -24.47 16.12
N GLY A 11 -3.74 -23.81 15.99
CA GLY A 11 -2.73 -24.09 14.98
C GLY A 11 -3.04 -23.52 13.60
N LEU A 12 -1.97 -23.31 12.78
CA LEU A 12 -2.05 -22.58 11.51
C LEU A 12 -3.00 -23.23 10.51
N TYR A 13 -2.95 -24.55 10.37
CA TYR A 13 -3.80 -25.27 9.43
C TYR A 13 -5.29 -25.10 9.74
N TYR A 14 -5.69 -25.34 11.00
CA TYR A 14 -7.08 -25.20 11.43
C TYR A 14 -7.55 -23.74 11.32
N PHE A 15 -6.69 -22.80 11.69
CA PHE A 15 -6.97 -21.36 11.59
C PHE A 15 -7.26 -20.94 10.14
N LEU A 16 -6.41 -21.32 9.18
CA LEU A 16 -6.61 -20.97 7.77
C LEU A 16 -7.85 -21.65 7.18
N ARG A 17 -8.03 -22.95 7.42
CA ARG A 17 -9.17 -23.73 6.92
C ARG A 17 -10.53 -23.17 7.38
N ASN A 18 -10.58 -22.64 8.58
CA ASN A 18 -11.83 -22.18 9.20
C ASN A 18 -11.90 -20.66 9.37
N TYR A 19 -10.99 -19.89 8.75
CA TYR A 19 -10.86 -18.45 8.95
C TYR A 19 -12.17 -17.69 8.76
N ALA A 20 -12.94 -18.01 7.74
CA ALA A 20 -14.23 -17.38 7.43
C ALA A 20 -15.43 -18.04 8.13
N LYS A 21 -15.21 -19.13 8.87
CA LYS A 21 -16.28 -19.85 9.56
C LYS A 21 -16.51 -19.29 10.98
N ALA A 22 -17.73 -19.43 11.47
CA ALA A 22 -18.16 -18.81 12.72
C ALA A 22 -17.30 -19.19 13.93
N ASP A 23 -16.78 -20.41 14.00
CA ASP A 23 -15.94 -20.92 15.10
C ASP A 23 -14.58 -20.20 15.24
N ILE A 24 -14.03 -19.66 14.15
CA ILE A 24 -12.81 -18.82 14.17
C ILE A 24 -13.18 -17.36 14.01
N PHE A 25 -14.01 -17.02 13.02
CA PHE A 25 -14.27 -15.64 12.64
C PHE A 25 -14.87 -14.81 13.78
N LEU A 26 -15.78 -15.37 14.59
CA LEU A 26 -16.39 -14.66 15.71
C LEU A 26 -15.45 -14.48 16.92
N GLU A 27 -14.40 -15.30 17.03
CA GLU A 27 -13.39 -15.20 18.07
C GLU A 27 -12.35 -14.11 17.76
N LEU A 28 -12.24 -13.66 16.48
CA LEU A 28 -11.31 -12.63 16.06
C LEU A 28 -11.74 -11.24 16.54
N SER A 29 -10.75 -10.40 16.79
CA SER A 29 -10.98 -8.96 17.01
C SER A 29 -11.62 -8.30 15.79
N GLY A 30 -12.34 -7.19 16.00
CA GLY A 30 -13.03 -6.48 14.91
C GLY A 30 -12.12 -6.13 13.73
N HIS A 31 -10.89 -5.70 14.00
CA HIS A 31 -9.91 -5.43 12.95
C HIS A 31 -9.52 -6.68 12.15
N SER A 32 -9.29 -7.80 12.82
CA SER A 32 -8.94 -9.04 12.12
C SER A 32 -10.11 -9.60 11.31
N GLN A 33 -11.35 -9.31 11.71
CA GLN A 33 -12.54 -9.70 10.94
C GLN A 33 -12.70 -8.92 9.62
N THR A 34 -12.16 -7.71 9.53
CA THR A 34 -12.22 -6.87 8.31
C THR A 34 -10.96 -6.97 7.45
N HIS A 35 -9.98 -7.79 7.86
CA HIS A 35 -8.71 -8.01 7.16
C HIS A 35 -8.51 -9.47 6.80
N PRO A 36 -7.60 -9.82 5.87
CA PRO A 36 -7.22 -11.20 5.61
C PRO A 36 -6.32 -11.76 6.73
N PRO A 37 -6.10 -13.08 6.82
CA PRO A 37 -5.43 -13.74 7.95
C PRO A 37 -3.95 -13.39 8.12
N GLY A 38 -3.31 -12.80 7.12
CA GLY A 38 -1.86 -12.60 7.09
C GLY A 38 -1.33 -11.69 8.19
N GLY A 39 -2.10 -10.70 8.64
CA GLY A 39 -1.70 -9.83 9.75
C GLY A 39 -1.52 -10.62 11.05
N VAL A 40 -2.48 -11.50 11.37
CA VAL A 40 -2.41 -12.38 12.55
C VAL A 40 -1.27 -13.39 12.40
N ILE A 41 -1.11 -13.98 11.22
CA ILE A 41 -0.02 -14.94 10.92
C ILE A 41 1.34 -14.27 11.04
N PHE A 42 1.50 -13.04 10.53
CA PHE A 42 2.73 -12.26 10.66
C PHE A 42 3.12 -12.09 12.13
N LEU A 43 2.21 -11.61 12.96
CA LEU A 43 2.45 -11.42 14.38
C LEU A 43 2.73 -12.74 15.10
N TRP A 44 2.04 -13.80 14.73
CA TRP A 44 2.24 -15.14 15.27
C TRP A 44 3.62 -15.71 14.95
N VAL A 45 4.08 -15.63 13.70
CA VAL A 45 5.42 -16.08 13.29
C VAL A 45 6.50 -15.37 14.10
N PHE A 46 6.42 -14.05 14.20
CA PHE A 46 7.39 -13.27 14.94
C PHE A 46 7.32 -13.51 16.46
N SER A 47 6.13 -13.75 17.00
CA SER A 47 5.98 -14.11 18.42
C SER A 47 6.66 -15.44 18.78
N LYS A 48 6.76 -16.38 17.84
CA LYS A 48 7.49 -17.64 18.02
C LYS A 48 9.01 -17.45 18.10
N ILE A 49 9.52 -16.41 17.42
CA ILE A 49 10.97 -16.14 17.35
C ILE A 49 11.42 -15.24 18.51
N PHE A 50 10.66 -14.16 18.79
CA PHE A 50 11.06 -13.08 19.70
C PHE A 50 10.21 -13.00 20.98
N GLY A 51 9.30 -13.96 21.18
CA GLY A 51 8.40 -13.97 22.31
C GLY A 51 7.13 -13.12 22.07
N TYR A 52 6.06 -13.51 22.77
CA TYR A 52 4.77 -12.83 22.70
C TYR A 52 4.72 -11.69 23.72
N ASN A 53 5.18 -10.52 23.33
CA ASN A 53 5.06 -9.29 24.11
C ASN A 53 4.94 -8.06 23.20
N LEU A 54 4.32 -7.01 23.72
CA LEU A 54 4.00 -5.81 22.95
C LEU A 54 5.24 -5.11 22.40
N ILE A 55 6.31 -4.99 23.20
CA ILE A 55 7.55 -4.29 22.82
C ILE A 55 8.23 -4.99 21.64
N SER A 56 8.46 -6.32 21.74
CA SER A 56 9.05 -7.10 20.66
C SER A 56 8.23 -7.00 19.38
N THR A 57 6.91 -7.10 19.50
CA THR A 57 5.98 -7.03 18.37
C THR A 57 6.03 -5.67 17.68
N SER A 58 6.02 -4.58 18.44
CA SER A 58 6.11 -3.22 17.91
C SER A 58 7.47 -2.97 17.24
N LEU A 59 8.58 -3.35 17.87
CA LEU A 59 9.91 -3.19 17.31
C LEU A 59 10.07 -3.95 15.99
N ILE A 60 9.58 -5.19 15.93
CA ILE A 60 9.64 -5.99 14.71
C ILE A 60 8.78 -5.37 13.60
N SER A 61 7.57 -4.88 13.92
CA SER A 61 6.70 -4.20 12.97
C SER A 61 7.38 -2.97 12.40
N ILE A 62 8.02 -2.13 13.22
CA ILE A 62 8.78 -0.95 12.80
C ILE A 62 9.97 -1.36 11.93
N LEU A 63 10.77 -2.33 12.36
CA LEU A 63 11.96 -2.79 11.61
C LEU A 63 11.56 -3.39 10.26
N PHE A 64 10.50 -4.21 10.22
CA PHE A 64 10.00 -4.79 8.99
C PHE A 64 9.49 -3.70 8.04
N THR A 65 8.69 -2.76 8.55
CA THR A 65 8.21 -1.61 7.78
C THR A 65 9.36 -0.77 7.24
N SER A 66 10.42 -0.54 8.03
CA SER A 66 11.58 0.24 7.59
C SER A 66 12.28 -0.34 6.36
N THR A 67 12.08 -1.63 6.07
CA THR A 67 12.65 -2.25 4.85
C THR A 67 12.10 -1.64 3.56
N VAL A 68 10.94 -0.95 3.58
CA VAL A 68 10.36 -0.28 2.40
C VAL A 68 11.27 0.81 1.81
N ILE A 69 12.18 1.34 2.60
CA ILE A 69 13.17 2.34 2.16
C ILE A 69 13.97 1.81 0.97
N ILE A 70 14.32 0.52 0.99
CA ILE A 70 15.12 -0.12 -0.07
C ILE A 70 14.37 -0.12 -1.41
N PRO A 71 13.16 -0.71 -1.54
CA PRO A 71 12.44 -0.71 -2.80
C PRO A 71 12.03 0.70 -3.27
N ILE A 72 11.75 1.65 -2.36
CA ILE A 72 11.47 3.05 -2.74
C ILE A 72 12.71 3.70 -3.40
N TYR A 73 13.89 3.57 -2.76
CA TYR A 73 15.13 4.06 -3.34
C TYR A 73 15.40 3.44 -4.72
N LEU A 74 15.30 2.11 -4.80
CA LEU A 74 15.59 1.37 -6.03
C LEU A 74 14.59 1.70 -7.15
N LEU A 75 13.31 1.89 -6.81
CA LEU A 75 12.27 2.32 -7.74
C LEU A 75 12.57 3.71 -8.28
N ALA A 76 12.76 4.69 -7.41
CA ALA A 76 13.06 6.07 -7.80
C ALA A 76 14.37 6.15 -8.61
N LYS A 77 15.42 5.40 -8.21
CA LYS A 77 16.67 5.29 -8.97
C LYS A 77 16.47 4.68 -10.34
N THR A 78 15.63 3.66 -10.47
CA THR A 78 15.36 3.00 -11.76
C THR A 78 14.61 3.91 -12.70
N LEU A 79 13.68 4.72 -12.20
CA LEU A 79 12.85 5.63 -12.98
C LEU A 79 13.58 6.95 -13.33
N TYR A 80 14.28 7.55 -12.37
CA TYR A 80 14.73 8.94 -12.47
C TYR A 80 16.18 9.19 -12.03
N GLY A 81 16.94 8.14 -11.73
CA GLY A 81 18.34 8.26 -11.35
C GLY A 81 18.60 8.38 -9.86
N LYS A 82 19.90 8.35 -9.50
CA LYS A 82 20.39 8.19 -8.13
C LYS A 82 20.01 9.36 -7.22
N GLU A 83 20.08 10.58 -7.71
CA GLU A 83 19.83 11.78 -6.90
C GLU A 83 18.33 11.90 -6.54
N VAL A 84 17.43 11.61 -7.50
CA VAL A 84 15.99 11.51 -7.20
C VAL A 84 15.73 10.38 -6.22
N GLY A 85 16.43 9.22 -6.35
CA GLY A 85 16.35 8.14 -5.38
C GLY A 85 16.68 8.56 -3.95
N ARG A 86 17.80 9.30 -3.77
CA ARG A 86 18.20 9.82 -2.45
C ARG A 86 17.19 10.81 -1.88
N LEU A 87 16.75 11.73 -2.73
CA LEU A 87 15.77 12.74 -2.31
C LEU A 87 14.43 12.11 -1.96
N SER A 88 13.98 11.08 -2.70
CA SER A 88 12.76 10.34 -2.39
C SER A 88 12.78 9.71 -0.99
N ILE A 89 13.93 9.16 -0.56
CA ILE A 89 14.07 8.62 0.80
C ILE A 89 13.96 9.71 1.85
N ILE A 90 14.66 10.85 1.65
CA ILE A 90 14.59 11.97 2.59
C ILE A 90 13.15 12.45 2.78
N LEU A 91 12.43 12.64 1.67
CA LEU A 91 11.05 13.10 1.71
C LEU A 91 10.09 12.05 2.31
N PHE A 92 10.32 10.76 2.03
CA PHE A 92 9.54 9.67 2.58
C PHE A 92 9.67 9.54 4.09
N LEU A 93 10.89 9.70 4.63
CA LEU A 93 11.17 9.58 6.07
C LEU A 93 10.57 10.71 6.92
N ILE A 94 10.18 11.83 6.30
CA ILE A 94 9.52 12.94 6.99
C ILE A 94 8.02 13.02 6.70
N MET A 95 7.49 12.05 5.97
CA MET A 95 6.08 12.00 5.58
C MET A 95 5.20 11.73 6.81
N PRO A 96 4.24 12.62 7.14
CA PRO A 96 3.52 12.56 8.41
C PRO A 96 2.81 11.22 8.65
N ASN A 97 2.00 10.75 7.71
CA ASN A 97 1.26 9.51 7.90
C ASN A 97 2.16 8.27 8.03
N PHE A 98 3.30 8.23 7.32
CA PHE A 98 4.24 7.12 7.47
C PHE A 98 4.86 7.09 8.87
N VAL A 99 5.33 8.24 9.36
CA VAL A 99 5.98 8.33 10.68
C VAL A 99 5.00 7.97 11.80
N ILE A 100 3.80 8.58 11.78
CA ILE A 100 2.80 8.40 12.83
C ILE A 100 2.28 6.95 12.86
N PHE A 101 1.87 6.41 11.72
CA PHE A 101 1.17 5.12 11.69
C PHE A 101 2.09 3.89 11.61
N THR A 102 3.39 4.05 11.29
CA THR A 102 4.34 2.93 11.31
C THR A 102 4.53 2.34 12.72
N SER A 103 4.47 3.19 13.75
CA SER A 103 4.67 2.76 15.14
C SER A 103 3.38 2.32 15.83
N THR A 104 2.21 2.70 15.30
CA THR A 104 0.92 2.56 15.97
C THR A 104 -0.01 1.57 15.30
N SER A 105 0.25 1.16 14.05
CA SER A 105 -0.64 0.27 13.29
C SER A 105 0.10 -0.80 12.48
N MET A 106 -0.67 -1.79 12.00
CA MET A 106 -0.17 -2.82 11.09
C MET A 106 -0.08 -2.36 9.62
N ASP A 107 -0.54 -1.15 9.30
CA ASP A 107 -0.52 -0.63 7.92
C ASP A 107 0.90 -0.42 7.40
N GLY A 108 1.85 -0.12 8.31
CA GLY A 108 3.27 -0.13 8.01
C GLY A 108 3.74 -1.48 7.45
N PRO A 109 3.70 -2.58 8.22
CA PRO A 109 4.00 -3.93 7.73
C PRO A 109 3.23 -4.32 6.46
N PHE A 110 1.96 -3.96 6.35
CA PHE A 110 1.12 -4.26 5.17
C PHE A 110 1.63 -3.57 3.91
N SER A 111 2.30 -2.43 4.02
CA SER A 111 2.84 -1.68 2.89
C SER A 111 4.06 -2.32 2.21
N VAL A 112 4.76 -3.22 2.89
CA VAL A 112 6.07 -3.75 2.43
C VAL A 112 5.94 -4.49 1.10
N PHE A 113 5.03 -5.45 1.01
CA PHE A 113 4.88 -6.26 -0.20
C PHE A 113 4.30 -5.48 -1.39
N PRO A 114 3.27 -4.63 -1.23
CA PRO A 114 2.80 -3.73 -2.28
C PRO A 114 3.89 -2.83 -2.85
N ILE A 115 4.70 -2.19 -1.99
CA ILE A 115 5.81 -1.32 -2.42
C ILE A 115 6.90 -2.12 -3.12
N LEU A 116 7.27 -3.28 -2.58
CA LEU A 116 8.25 -4.17 -3.20
C LEU A 116 7.77 -4.66 -4.57
N SER A 117 6.50 -5.05 -4.71
CA SER A 117 5.92 -5.48 -5.99
C SER A 117 5.98 -4.37 -7.04
N THR A 118 5.77 -3.12 -6.64
CA THR A 118 5.87 -1.95 -7.51
C THR A 118 7.30 -1.77 -8.04
N TYR A 119 8.31 -1.83 -7.17
CA TYR A 119 9.71 -1.80 -7.62
C TYR A 119 10.03 -2.94 -8.60
N LEU A 120 9.65 -4.17 -8.24
CA LEU A 120 9.89 -5.34 -9.07
C LEU A 120 9.20 -5.23 -10.42
N PHE A 121 8.00 -4.64 -10.48
CA PHE A 121 7.27 -4.41 -11.72
C PHE A 121 8.08 -3.54 -12.69
N PHE A 122 8.50 -2.35 -12.28
CA PHE A 122 9.30 -1.47 -13.15
C PHE A 122 10.65 -2.09 -13.50
N LYS A 123 11.26 -2.80 -12.58
CA LYS A 123 12.50 -3.56 -12.84
C LYS A 123 12.29 -4.70 -13.84
N SER A 124 11.16 -5.41 -13.78
CA SER A 124 10.82 -6.48 -14.71
C SER A 124 10.57 -5.94 -16.13
N VAL A 125 9.78 -4.86 -16.23
CA VAL A 125 9.48 -4.21 -17.51
C VAL A 125 10.78 -3.75 -18.20
N SER A 126 11.72 -3.16 -17.45
CA SER A 126 13.00 -2.68 -17.98
C SER A 126 13.98 -3.81 -18.34
N SER A 127 14.01 -4.92 -17.58
CA SER A 127 15.01 -5.99 -17.73
C SER A 127 14.51 -7.24 -18.43
N THR A 128 13.21 -7.34 -18.69
CA THR A 128 12.50 -8.50 -19.30
C THR A 128 12.71 -9.85 -18.60
N LYS A 129 13.20 -9.84 -17.35
CA LYS A 129 13.49 -11.06 -16.59
C LYS A 129 12.22 -11.70 -16.03
N LYS A 130 11.85 -12.90 -16.50
CA LYS A 130 10.66 -13.65 -16.06
C LYS A 130 10.62 -13.92 -14.54
N VAL A 131 11.78 -14.14 -13.92
CA VAL A 131 11.87 -14.39 -12.46
C VAL A 131 11.33 -13.20 -11.67
N LEU A 132 11.60 -11.96 -12.10
CA LEU A 132 11.06 -10.78 -11.44
C LEU A 132 9.53 -10.75 -11.53
N ALA A 133 8.96 -11.15 -12.67
CA ALA A 133 7.51 -11.23 -12.84
C ALA A 133 6.87 -12.30 -11.92
N ILE A 134 7.52 -13.43 -11.70
CA ILE A 134 7.08 -14.42 -10.71
C ILE A 134 7.13 -13.82 -9.30
N CYS A 135 8.23 -13.14 -8.94
CA CYS A 135 8.35 -12.47 -7.64
C CYS A 135 7.28 -11.40 -7.42
N ILE A 136 6.85 -10.67 -8.47
CA ILE A 136 5.73 -9.71 -8.37
C ILE A 136 4.46 -10.43 -7.95
N GLY A 137 4.10 -11.55 -8.62
CA GLY A 137 2.92 -12.33 -8.27
C GLY A 137 2.95 -12.82 -6.82
N LEU A 138 4.10 -13.33 -6.36
CA LEU A 138 4.29 -13.75 -4.97
C LEU A 138 4.18 -12.57 -3.98
N CYS A 139 4.79 -11.42 -4.28
CA CYS A 139 4.67 -10.23 -3.44
C CYS A 139 3.20 -9.73 -3.37
N LEU A 140 2.49 -9.70 -4.50
CA LEU A 140 1.07 -9.34 -4.51
C LEU A 140 0.23 -10.34 -3.71
N SER A 141 0.54 -11.63 -3.78
CA SER A 141 -0.14 -12.67 -3.00
C SER A 141 0.07 -12.50 -1.50
N LEU A 142 1.31 -12.27 -1.06
CA LEU A 142 1.63 -12.01 0.33
C LEU A 142 1.03 -10.68 0.81
N GLY A 143 1.08 -9.64 -0.02
CA GLY A 143 0.42 -8.37 0.27
C GLY A 143 -1.10 -8.54 0.42
N MET A 144 -1.76 -9.25 -0.50
CA MET A 144 -3.20 -9.52 -0.45
C MET A 144 -3.59 -10.42 0.74
N LEU A 145 -2.67 -11.30 1.18
CA LEU A 145 -2.88 -12.09 2.40
C LEU A 145 -2.80 -11.22 3.66
N MET A 146 -2.10 -10.08 3.62
CA MET A 146 -1.97 -9.14 4.74
C MET A 146 -3.03 -8.03 4.72
N THR A 147 -3.39 -7.52 3.55
CA THR A 147 -4.41 -6.47 3.39
C THR A 147 -5.06 -6.53 2.02
N TYR A 148 -6.40 -6.42 1.98
CA TYR A 148 -7.15 -6.38 0.72
C TYR A 148 -6.82 -5.13 -0.12
N SER A 149 -6.29 -4.07 0.48
CA SER A 149 -5.86 -2.85 -0.22
C SER A 149 -4.80 -3.09 -1.29
N THR A 150 -4.10 -4.24 -1.24
CA THR A 150 -3.12 -4.63 -2.27
C THR A 150 -3.75 -4.73 -3.68
N VAL A 151 -5.06 -4.94 -3.78
CA VAL A 151 -5.79 -4.92 -5.08
C VAL A 151 -5.57 -3.62 -5.85
N PHE A 152 -5.36 -2.51 -5.16
CA PHE A 152 -5.13 -1.21 -5.81
C PHE A 152 -3.78 -1.10 -6.53
N ILE A 153 -2.79 -1.89 -6.12
CA ILE A 153 -1.55 -2.02 -6.91
C ILE A 153 -1.82 -2.75 -8.22
N GLY A 154 -2.67 -3.77 -8.22
CA GLY A 154 -3.14 -4.43 -9.44
C GLY A 154 -3.90 -3.46 -10.36
N LEU A 155 -4.75 -2.61 -9.80
CA LEU A 155 -5.45 -1.54 -10.55
C LEU A 155 -4.45 -0.56 -11.15
N TYR A 156 -3.46 -0.08 -10.37
CA TYR A 156 -2.40 0.79 -10.88
C TYR A 156 -1.63 0.15 -12.05
N PHE A 157 -1.24 -1.11 -11.94
CA PHE A 157 -0.56 -1.82 -13.02
C PHE A 157 -1.43 -1.95 -14.27
N THR A 158 -2.73 -2.16 -14.09
CA THR A 158 -3.70 -2.23 -15.19
C THR A 158 -3.82 -0.87 -15.89
N ILE A 159 -3.95 0.22 -15.14
CA ILE A 159 -4.02 1.58 -15.70
C ILE A 159 -2.70 1.93 -16.41
N PHE A 160 -1.56 1.56 -15.80
CA PHE A 160 -0.25 1.73 -16.44
C PHE A 160 -0.16 0.96 -17.76
N ALA A 161 -0.70 -0.26 -17.83
CA ALA A 161 -0.77 -1.02 -19.09
C ALA A 161 -1.63 -0.33 -20.14
N VAL A 162 -2.82 0.17 -19.74
CA VAL A 162 -3.72 0.90 -20.66
C VAL A 162 -3.05 2.16 -21.20
N LEU A 163 -2.42 2.95 -20.34
CA LEU A 163 -1.70 4.16 -20.80
C LEU A 163 -0.47 3.80 -21.64
N SER A 164 0.25 2.73 -21.32
CA SER A 164 1.35 2.24 -22.16
C SER A 164 0.85 1.81 -23.54
N PHE A 165 -0.34 1.18 -23.63
CA PHE A 165 -0.94 0.84 -24.92
C PHE A 165 -1.19 2.07 -25.80
N VAL A 166 -1.57 3.19 -25.20
CA VAL A 166 -1.88 4.43 -25.92
C VAL A 166 -0.61 5.21 -26.29
N PHE A 167 0.34 5.33 -25.35
CA PHE A 167 1.47 6.26 -25.47
C PHE A 167 2.81 5.59 -25.78
N ASP A 168 2.99 4.29 -25.46
CA ASP A 168 4.24 3.54 -25.67
C ASP A 168 3.94 2.05 -25.96
N ARG A 169 3.68 1.75 -27.22
CA ARG A 169 3.37 0.38 -27.70
C ARG A 169 4.48 -0.63 -27.42
N GLN A 170 5.75 -0.21 -27.45
CA GLN A 170 6.85 -1.10 -27.16
C GLN A 170 6.87 -1.49 -25.69
N GLN A 171 6.72 -0.52 -24.80
CA GLN A 171 6.62 -0.76 -23.37
C GLN A 171 5.39 -1.63 -23.02
N PHE A 172 4.25 -1.41 -23.68
CA PHE A 172 3.04 -2.19 -23.48
C PHE A 172 3.26 -3.70 -23.60
N HIS A 173 3.99 -4.17 -24.62
CA HIS A 173 4.28 -5.60 -24.78
C HIS A 173 5.06 -6.19 -23.58
N HIS A 174 6.03 -5.43 -23.05
CA HIS A 174 6.78 -5.84 -21.86
C HIS A 174 5.90 -5.83 -20.60
N VAL A 175 5.03 -4.84 -20.48
CA VAL A 175 4.06 -4.71 -19.37
C VAL A 175 3.10 -5.90 -19.37
N ILE A 176 2.42 -6.18 -20.48
CA ILE A 176 1.47 -7.31 -20.57
C ILE A 176 2.14 -8.65 -20.28
N LYS A 177 3.32 -8.89 -20.85
CA LYS A 177 4.08 -10.12 -20.55
C LYS A 177 4.39 -10.24 -19.05
N THR A 178 4.84 -9.15 -18.43
CA THR A 178 5.11 -9.11 -16.98
C THR A 178 3.86 -9.40 -16.18
N LEU A 179 2.75 -8.73 -16.49
CA LEU A 179 1.48 -8.90 -15.79
C LEU A 179 0.90 -10.31 -15.95
N SER A 180 0.97 -10.90 -17.14
CA SER A 180 0.50 -12.27 -17.37
C SER A 180 1.27 -13.29 -16.52
N ILE A 181 2.59 -13.20 -16.46
CA ILE A 181 3.40 -14.09 -15.61
C ILE A 181 3.12 -13.84 -14.12
N SER A 182 2.98 -12.57 -13.71
CA SER A 182 2.66 -12.21 -12.32
C SER A 182 1.28 -12.75 -11.92
N LEU A 183 0.28 -12.66 -12.79
CA LEU A 183 -1.05 -13.19 -12.56
C LEU A 183 -1.03 -14.71 -12.38
N ILE A 184 -0.31 -15.44 -13.26
CA ILE A 184 -0.16 -16.89 -13.14
C ILE A 184 0.48 -17.25 -11.80
N SER A 185 1.54 -16.53 -11.40
CA SER A 185 2.21 -16.74 -10.11
C SER A 185 1.29 -16.45 -8.93
N PHE A 186 0.49 -15.38 -9.01
CA PHE A 186 -0.50 -15.02 -7.99
C PHE A 186 -1.57 -16.10 -7.84
N VAL A 187 -2.14 -16.55 -8.94
CA VAL A 187 -3.17 -17.61 -8.94
C VAL A 187 -2.57 -18.94 -8.44
N ALA A 188 -1.35 -19.27 -8.86
CA ALA A 188 -0.67 -20.49 -8.40
C ALA A 188 -0.44 -20.47 -6.88
N PHE A 189 -0.04 -19.32 -6.31
CA PHE A 189 0.13 -19.20 -4.86
C PHE A 189 -1.17 -19.50 -4.10
N TYR A 190 -2.29 -18.89 -4.49
CA TYR A 190 -3.57 -19.14 -3.82
C TYR A 190 -4.13 -20.53 -4.12
N GLY A 191 -3.87 -21.09 -5.32
CA GLY A 191 -4.19 -22.48 -5.64
C GLY A 191 -3.44 -23.47 -4.74
N LEU A 192 -2.15 -23.25 -4.52
CA LEU A 192 -1.35 -24.06 -3.59
C LEU A 192 -1.81 -23.87 -2.14
N LEU A 193 -2.07 -22.63 -1.73
CA LEU A 193 -2.56 -22.35 -0.39
C LEU A 193 -3.88 -23.07 -0.13
N PHE A 194 -4.82 -23.02 -1.08
CA PHE A 194 -6.07 -23.79 -1.00
C PHE A 194 -5.84 -25.29 -0.92
N LEU A 195 -5.01 -25.86 -1.79
CA LEU A 195 -4.73 -27.30 -1.82
C LEU A 195 -4.10 -27.81 -0.50
N PHE A 196 -3.25 -27.01 0.14
CA PHE A 196 -2.56 -27.44 1.36
C PHE A 196 -3.30 -27.08 2.65
N THR A 197 -4.20 -26.10 2.63
CA THR A 197 -4.83 -25.58 3.85
C THR A 197 -6.34 -25.49 3.80
N ASP A 198 -6.96 -25.78 2.65
CA ASP A 198 -8.40 -25.53 2.39
C ASP A 198 -8.81 -24.06 2.59
N PHE A 199 -7.85 -23.11 2.62
CA PHE A 199 -8.14 -21.69 2.76
C PHE A 199 -8.81 -21.15 1.50
N ASN A 200 -10.05 -20.68 1.63
CA ASN A 200 -10.78 -20.05 0.54
C ASN A 200 -10.70 -18.51 0.65
N PRO A 201 -9.92 -17.84 -0.20
CA PRO A 201 -9.78 -16.39 -0.15
C PRO A 201 -11.08 -15.64 -0.47
N PHE A 202 -11.97 -16.20 -1.28
CA PHE A 202 -13.25 -15.59 -1.63
C PHE A 202 -14.22 -15.59 -0.44
N GLU A 203 -14.27 -16.67 0.32
CA GLU A 203 -15.06 -16.72 1.57
C GLU A 203 -14.52 -15.74 2.59
N ALA A 204 -13.20 -15.62 2.73
CA ALA A 204 -12.57 -14.67 3.64
C ALA A 204 -12.92 -13.20 3.28
N VAL A 205 -12.79 -12.83 2.01
CA VAL A 205 -13.18 -11.49 1.51
C VAL A 205 -14.66 -11.23 1.77
N TRP A 206 -15.52 -12.20 1.45
CA TRP A 206 -16.97 -12.05 1.62
C TRP A 206 -17.39 -11.89 3.08
N ALA A 207 -16.77 -12.66 3.98
CA ALA A 207 -17.01 -12.54 5.42
C ALA A 207 -16.58 -11.15 5.94
N SER A 208 -15.42 -10.65 5.47
CA SER A 208 -14.91 -9.32 5.85
C SER A 208 -15.81 -8.20 5.34
N ILE A 209 -16.30 -8.25 4.10
CA ILE A 209 -17.22 -7.26 3.54
C ILE A 209 -18.52 -7.22 4.36
N LYS A 210 -19.12 -8.37 4.65
CA LYS A 210 -20.33 -8.44 5.48
C LYS A 210 -20.13 -7.86 6.88
N LYS A 211 -18.95 -8.06 7.45
CA LYS A 211 -18.62 -7.51 8.78
C LYS A 211 -18.51 -6.00 8.73
N ASP A 212 -17.86 -5.45 7.70
CA ASP A 212 -17.69 -4.01 7.53
C ASP A 212 -19.03 -3.32 7.30
N GLU A 213 -19.86 -3.85 6.40
CA GLU A 213 -21.23 -3.35 6.16
C GLU A 213 -22.11 -3.35 7.41
N ALA A 214 -22.03 -4.39 8.23
CA ALA A 214 -22.80 -4.49 9.48
C ALA A 214 -22.32 -3.48 10.54
N GLY A 215 -21.04 -3.08 10.50
CA GLY A 215 -20.46 -2.14 11.47
C GLY A 215 -20.65 -0.68 11.10
N MET A 216 -20.42 -0.32 9.84
CA MET A 216 -20.34 1.09 9.38
C MET A 216 -21.47 1.50 8.46
N GLY A 217 -22.31 0.57 7.99
CA GLY A 217 -23.23 0.78 6.88
C GLY A 217 -22.44 1.01 5.57
N THR A 218 -23.16 1.21 4.45
CA THR A 218 -22.51 1.44 3.16
C THR A 218 -21.92 2.85 3.03
N GLY A 219 -22.36 3.79 3.88
CA GLY A 219 -21.91 5.19 3.82
C GLY A 219 -22.35 5.98 2.59
N TYR A 220 -23.00 5.32 1.61
CA TYR A 220 -23.26 5.85 0.28
C TYR A 220 -24.75 5.93 -0.10
N GLU A 221 -25.60 6.09 0.89
CA GLU A 221 -27.07 6.06 0.73
C GLU A 221 -27.60 7.25 -0.07
N THR A 222 -26.85 8.35 -0.14
CA THR A 222 -27.19 9.52 -0.93
C THR A 222 -26.00 10.04 -1.74
N ILE A 223 -26.26 10.67 -2.90
CA ILE A 223 -25.22 11.28 -3.74
C ILE A 223 -24.40 12.30 -2.95
N GLY A 224 -25.06 13.11 -2.10
CA GLY A 224 -24.36 14.09 -1.26
C GLY A 224 -23.38 13.45 -0.30
N ARG A 225 -23.78 12.37 0.39
CA ARG A 225 -22.90 11.63 1.31
C ARG A 225 -21.77 10.92 0.57
N TYR A 226 -22.06 10.32 -0.58
CA TYR A 226 -21.05 9.72 -1.45
C TYR A 226 -19.95 10.70 -1.86
N LEU A 227 -20.33 11.86 -2.41
CA LEU A 227 -19.36 12.87 -2.82
C LEU A 227 -18.58 13.45 -1.63
N SER A 228 -19.26 13.67 -0.50
CA SER A 228 -18.61 14.18 0.71
C SER A 228 -17.57 13.21 1.26
N LEU A 229 -17.91 11.92 1.41
CA LEU A 229 -16.97 10.90 1.90
C LEU A 229 -15.81 10.67 0.93
N SER A 230 -16.08 10.52 -0.36
CA SER A 230 -15.04 10.32 -1.37
C SER A 230 -14.05 11.48 -1.42
N THR A 231 -14.55 12.72 -1.33
CA THR A 231 -13.70 13.92 -1.28
C THR A 231 -12.93 14.00 0.03
N ALA A 232 -13.58 13.72 1.16
CA ALA A 232 -12.93 13.70 2.47
C ALA A 232 -11.81 12.68 2.54
N ASN A 233 -12.03 11.46 2.03
CA ASN A 233 -11.01 10.42 1.94
C ASN A 233 -9.81 10.87 1.10
N LEU A 234 -10.06 11.43 -0.08
CA LEU A 234 -8.98 11.94 -0.93
C LEU A 234 -8.17 13.02 -0.21
N LEU A 235 -8.84 13.99 0.42
CA LEU A 235 -8.18 15.06 1.16
C LEU A 235 -7.44 14.55 2.39
N ALA A 236 -8.03 13.64 3.17
CA ALA A 236 -7.40 13.05 4.35
C ALA A 236 -6.09 12.35 3.98
N PHE A 237 -6.09 11.53 2.91
CA PHE A 237 -4.88 10.88 2.42
C PHE A 237 -3.82 11.89 1.95
N LEU A 238 -4.20 12.86 1.11
CA LEU A 238 -3.27 13.85 0.56
C LEU A 238 -2.67 14.76 1.63
N ILE A 239 -3.47 15.15 2.63
CA ILE A 239 -3.01 15.88 3.81
C ILE A 239 -2.14 14.98 4.68
N GLY A 240 -2.51 13.72 4.86
CA GLY A 240 -1.72 12.73 5.61
C GLY A 240 -0.33 12.50 5.03
N VAL A 241 -0.18 12.47 3.72
CA VAL A 241 1.14 12.42 3.03
C VAL A 241 1.98 13.67 3.31
N GLY A 242 1.34 14.79 3.50
CA GLY A 242 1.96 16.09 3.70
C GLY A 242 1.59 17.08 2.58
N ALA A 243 0.92 18.17 2.93
CA ALA A 243 0.46 19.16 1.96
C ALA A 243 1.59 19.68 1.04
N PRO A 244 2.80 19.99 1.54
CA PRO A 244 3.90 20.44 0.67
C PRO A 244 4.37 19.38 -0.33
N LEU A 245 4.39 18.10 0.08
CA LEU A 245 4.74 16.98 -0.80
C LEU A 245 3.66 16.76 -1.87
N THR A 246 2.40 16.78 -1.46
CA THR A 246 1.23 16.65 -2.34
C THR A 246 1.20 17.74 -3.40
N ILE A 247 1.45 18.99 -3.01
CA ILE A 247 1.52 20.14 -3.93
C ILE A 247 2.66 19.93 -4.93
N SER A 248 3.85 19.53 -4.45
CA SER A 248 5.01 19.28 -5.30
C SER A 248 4.75 18.14 -6.30
N TRP A 249 4.12 17.05 -5.84
CA TRP A 249 3.69 15.93 -6.67
C TRP A 249 2.68 16.38 -7.75
N LEU A 250 1.67 17.14 -7.37
CA LEU A 250 0.62 17.57 -8.29
C LEU A 250 1.19 18.48 -9.39
N TYR A 251 2.01 19.46 -9.02
CA TYR A 251 2.69 20.33 -9.99
C TYR A 251 3.59 19.53 -10.94
N GLY A 252 4.39 18.61 -10.41
CA GLY A 252 5.26 17.74 -11.21
C GLY A 252 4.48 16.85 -12.16
N THR A 253 3.38 16.26 -11.69
CA THR A 253 2.51 15.39 -12.50
C THR A 253 1.81 16.17 -13.60
N LEU A 254 1.21 17.32 -13.29
CA LEU A 254 0.53 18.16 -14.28
C LEU A 254 1.51 18.72 -15.33
N LYS A 255 2.72 19.11 -14.92
CA LYS A 255 3.79 19.51 -15.85
C LYS A 255 4.16 18.37 -16.80
N SER A 256 4.27 17.16 -16.26
CA SER A 256 4.55 15.97 -17.04
C SER A 256 3.45 15.65 -18.06
N ILE A 257 2.19 15.70 -17.67
CA ILE A 257 1.03 15.46 -18.56
C ILE A 257 0.99 16.48 -19.71
N ARG A 258 1.36 17.74 -19.45
CA ARG A 258 1.41 18.80 -20.49
C ARG A 258 2.62 18.68 -21.42
N GLY A 259 3.62 17.89 -21.06
CA GLY A 259 4.87 17.77 -21.80
C GLY A 259 5.15 16.34 -22.27
N THR A 260 5.86 15.56 -21.48
CA THR A 260 6.45 14.26 -21.86
C THR A 260 5.58 13.04 -21.58
N TRP A 261 4.42 13.20 -20.94
CA TRP A 261 3.54 12.10 -20.49
C TRP A 261 4.30 11.02 -19.72
N ASP A 262 4.88 11.38 -18.57
CA ASP A 262 5.46 10.40 -17.67
C ASP A 262 4.37 9.45 -17.14
N LEU A 263 4.41 8.21 -17.58
CA LEU A 263 3.37 7.23 -17.29
C LEU A 263 3.30 6.85 -15.81
N PHE A 264 4.41 6.95 -15.06
CA PHE A 264 4.42 6.59 -13.64
C PHE A 264 3.47 7.46 -12.80
N PRO A 265 3.63 8.80 -12.74
CA PRO A 265 2.72 9.65 -11.97
C PRO A 265 1.34 9.79 -12.63
N SER A 266 1.25 9.74 -13.97
CA SER A 266 -0.03 9.87 -14.67
C SER A 266 -0.96 8.70 -14.39
N SER A 267 -0.44 7.46 -14.42
CA SER A 267 -1.20 6.28 -14.06
C SER A 267 -1.68 6.32 -12.61
N TYR A 268 -0.83 6.84 -11.73
CA TYR A 268 -1.21 6.96 -10.32
C TYR A 268 -2.31 8.00 -10.09
N LEU A 269 -2.26 9.15 -10.76
CA LEU A 269 -3.31 10.16 -10.66
C LEU A 269 -4.69 9.56 -11.02
N VAL A 270 -4.77 8.80 -12.12
CA VAL A 270 -6.00 8.11 -12.53
C VAL A 270 -6.41 7.06 -11.49
N THR A 271 -5.44 6.26 -11.02
CA THR A 271 -5.68 5.24 -10.01
C THR A 271 -6.23 5.86 -8.72
N LEU A 272 -5.62 6.92 -8.24
CA LEU A 272 -6.02 7.61 -7.00
C LEU A 272 -7.46 8.14 -7.08
N VAL A 273 -7.84 8.73 -8.22
CA VAL A 273 -9.22 9.19 -8.44
C VAL A 273 -10.19 8.01 -8.42
N ILE A 274 -9.89 6.92 -9.13
CA ILE A 274 -10.75 5.73 -9.14
C ILE A 274 -10.93 5.17 -7.73
N ILE A 275 -9.84 5.05 -6.96
CA ILE A 275 -9.89 4.52 -5.60
C ILE A 275 -10.68 5.43 -4.67
N ALA A 276 -10.45 6.74 -4.73
CA ALA A 276 -11.15 7.71 -3.89
C ALA A 276 -12.67 7.68 -4.10
N PHE A 277 -13.12 7.35 -5.30
CA PHE A 277 -14.53 7.25 -5.66
C PHE A 277 -15.06 5.80 -5.78
N SER A 278 -14.28 4.79 -5.33
CA SER A 278 -14.65 3.37 -5.44
C SER A 278 -15.64 2.87 -4.38
N THR A 279 -15.91 3.66 -3.35
CA THR A 279 -16.74 3.27 -2.19
C THR A 279 -16.19 2.12 -1.33
N LEU A 280 -14.97 1.65 -1.61
CA LEU A 280 -14.36 0.53 -0.89
C LEU A 280 -13.87 0.89 0.51
N TYR A 281 -13.70 2.19 0.81
CA TYR A 281 -13.27 2.68 2.12
C TYR A 281 -14.08 3.89 2.53
N THR A 282 -14.59 3.88 3.75
CA THR A 282 -15.38 4.98 4.30
C THR A 282 -14.57 5.90 5.21
N MET A 283 -13.48 5.41 5.79
CA MET A 283 -12.67 6.14 6.77
C MET A 283 -11.22 5.64 6.80
N GLU A 284 -10.34 6.34 7.54
CA GLU A 284 -8.96 5.95 7.88
C GLU A 284 -8.01 5.79 6.68
N VAL A 285 -8.34 6.38 5.54
CA VAL A 285 -7.56 6.23 4.31
C VAL A 285 -6.17 6.85 4.40
N GLU A 286 -5.97 7.86 5.24
CA GLU A 286 -4.67 8.46 5.54
C GLU A 286 -3.68 7.43 6.10
N ARG A 287 -4.19 6.40 6.78
CA ARG A 287 -3.44 5.29 7.34
C ARG A 287 -3.37 4.11 6.37
N ILE A 288 -4.53 3.65 5.90
CA ILE A 288 -4.67 2.43 5.09
C ILE A 288 -3.92 2.55 3.74
N TRP A 289 -3.84 3.75 3.15
CA TRP A 289 -3.21 3.95 1.85
C TRP A 289 -1.71 4.31 1.91
N ILE A 290 -1.03 4.11 3.05
CA ILE A 290 0.43 4.36 3.19
C ILE A 290 1.25 3.69 2.08
N PHE A 291 0.86 2.48 1.64
CA PHE A 291 1.55 1.77 0.56
C PHE A 291 1.54 2.51 -0.78
N MET A 292 0.67 3.52 -0.94
CA MET A 292 0.61 4.38 -2.13
C MET A 292 1.53 5.61 -2.04
N ALA A 293 2.09 5.90 -0.88
CA ALA A 293 2.94 7.06 -0.68
C ALA A 293 4.11 7.19 -1.66
N PRO A 294 4.80 6.11 -2.08
CA PRO A 294 5.88 6.21 -3.06
C PRO A 294 5.46 6.85 -4.39
N PHE A 295 4.20 6.68 -4.80
CA PHE A 295 3.68 7.28 -6.03
C PHE A 295 3.49 8.81 -5.95
N ILE A 296 3.48 9.36 -4.75
CA ILE A 296 3.49 10.82 -4.51
C ILE A 296 4.91 11.32 -4.28
N VAL A 297 5.64 10.65 -3.39
CA VAL A 297 6.97 11.11 -2.95
C VAL A 297 8.00 11.07 -4.07
N ILE A 298 8.00 10.02 -4.90
CA ILE A 298 8.99 9.87 -5.98
C ILE A 298 8.82 10.97 -7.06
N PRO A 299 7.61 11.24 -7.61
CA PRO A 299 7.45 12.34 -8.55
C PRO A 299 7.63 13.72 -7.92
N ALA A 300 7.29 13.90 -6.62
CA ALA A 300 7.60 15.13 -5.90
C ALA A 300 9.12 15.37 -5.82
N ALA A 301 9.89 14.32 -5.49
CA ALA A 301 11.35 14.35 -5.48
C ALA A 301 11.93 14.69 -6.87
N LYS A 302 11.39 14.05 -7.93
CA LYS A 302 11.77 14.38 -9.31
C LYS A 302 11.53 15.85 -9.62
N TYR A 303 10.34 16.36 -9.34
CA TYR A 303 9.97 17.76 -9.58
C TYR A 303 10.90 18.73 -8.86
N LEU A 304 11.17 18.52 -7.57
CA LEU A 304 12.06 19.36 -6.76
C LEU A 304 13.52 19.30 -7.27
N HIS A 305 13.97 18.12 -7.68
CA HIS A 305 15.30 17.96 -8.27
C HIS A 305 15.44 18.70 -9.60
N GLU A 306 14.45 18.60 -10.49
CA GLU A 306 14.43 19.30 -11.78
C GLU A 306 14.37 20.83 -11.64
N ARG A 307 13.72 21.34 -10.59
CA ARG A 307 13.71 22.78 -10.30
C ARG A 307 15.09 23.31 -9.92
N ASN A 308 15.95 22.46 -9.39
CA ASN A 308 17.31 22.79 -8.93
C ASN A 308 17.36 24.06 -8.04
N ASN A 309 16.33 24.25 -7.21
CA ASN A 309 16.18 25.41 -6.32
C ASN A 309 16.25 24.94 -4.86
N LEU A 310 17.36 25.24 -4.20
CA LEU A 310 17.59 24.85 -2.81
C LEU A 310 16.60 25.50 -1.82
N ALA A 311 16.13 26.72 -2.12
CA ALA A 311 15.15 27.41 -1.26
C ALA A 311 13.79 26.67 -1.31
N ASP A 312 13.33 26.27 -2.50
CA ASP A 312 12.09 25.49 -2.66
C ASP A 312 12.19 24.15 -1.93
N LEU A 313 13.32 23.46 -2.08
CA LEU A 313 13.56 22.18 -1.41
C LEU A 313 13.54 22.32 0.12
N ARG A 314 14.26 23.33 0.66
CA ARG A 314 14.26 23.61 2.10
C ARG A 314 12.86 23.97 2.61
N CYS A 315 12.13 24.77 1.85
CA CYS A 315 10.75 25.15 2.19
C CYS A 315 9.84 23.91 2.29
N VAL A 316 9.86 23.02 1.28
CA VAL A 316 9.05 21.80 1.29
C VAL A 316 9.43 20.90 2.47
N ILE A 317 10.72 20.68 2.72
CA ILE A 317 11.18 19.86 3.85
C ILE A 317 10.72 20.49 5.17
N SER A 318 10.98 21.78 5.39
CA SER A 318 10.66 22.45 6.65
C SER A 318 9.16 22.46 6.92
N LEU A 319 8.33 22.75 5.91
CA LEU A 319 6.88 22.74 6.05
C LEU A 319 6.32 21.32 6.28
N THR A 320 6.90 20.30 5.66
CA THR A 320 6.49 18.89 5.89
C THR A 320 6.86 18.45 7.31
N VAL A 321 8.06 18.80 7.79
CA VAL A 321 8.46 18.52 9.19
C VAL A 321 7.58 19.28 10.16
N LEU A 322 7.27 20.54 9.89
CA LEU A 322 6.35 21.34 10.73
C LEU A 322 4.96 20.67 10.76
N GLN A 323 4.44 20.22 9.64
CA GLN A 323 3.16 19.51 9.57
C GLN A 323 3.20 18.20 10.36
N LEU A 324 4.29 17.41 10.25
CA LEU A 324 4.50 16.20 11.04
C LEU A 324 4.43 16.50 12.54
N LEU A 325 5.17 17.53 13.00
CA LEU A 325 5.19 17.92 14.42
C LEU A 325 3.81 18.42 14.89
N LEU A 326 3.11 19.18 14.07
CA LEU A 326 1.75 19.62 14.38
C LEU A 326 0.78 18.45 14.50
N PHE A 327 0.86 17.48 13.60
CA PHE A 327 0.02 16.28 13.65
C PHE A 327 0.32 15.43 14.89
N GLU A 328 1.59 15.22 15.23
CA GLU A 328 1.99 14.47 16.41
C GLU A 328 1.48 15.11 17.71
N VAL A 329 1.47 16.45 17.77
CA VAL A 329 1.00 17.17 18.96
C VAL A 329 -0.52 17.32 19.02
N MET A 330 -1.18 17.55 17.87
CA MET A 330 -2.62 17.88 17.81
C MET A 330 -3.51 16.68 17.63
N LEU A 331 -3.06 15.68 16.87
CA LEU A 331 -3.80 14.43 16.67
C LEU A 331 -3.35 13.46 17.75
N TYR A 332 -4.07 13.47 18.86
CA TYR A 332 -3.85 12.51 19.93
C TYR A 332 -4.29 11.13 19.43
N THR A 333 -3.35 10.44 18.75
CA THR A 333 -3.63 9.13 18.16
C THR A 333 -3.56 8.05 19.23
N TYR A 334 -4.68 7.78 19.88
CA TYR A 334 -4.88 6.55 20.62
C TYR A 334 -5.23 5.42 19.64
N TRP A 335 -4.26 4.53 19.40
CA TRP A 335 -4.47 3.30 18.63
C TRP A 335 -4.00 2.06 19.40
#